data_d356106fcbbe47356445085d7bb1a584
#
_entry.id   d356106fcbbe47356445085d7bb1a584
#
_cell.length_a   1.000
_cell.length_b   1.000
_cell.length_c   1.000
_cell.angle_alpha   90.00
_cell.angle_beta   90.00
_cell.angle_gamma   90.00
#
_symmetry.space_group_name_H-M   'P 1'
#
loop_
_entity.id
_entity.type
_entity.pdbx_description
1 polymer ?
#
loop_
_entity_poly.entity_id
_entity_poly.type
_entity_poly.pdbx_seq_one_letter_code
_entity_poly.pdbx_strand_id
1 'polypeptide(L)'
;MAASPVSGSPPTPGEPLTRTRRCLLALPEAGGCPERLAAYLALVDRPVVALLARDRLERRGAGRFLYRSRPFRLLGLALVPTLELEARWQEPWLEVRSVACRLVGLGRWEGALAFALAARLMAAPAGAEGPAPGLVGELQVSLRLAPAVPGWGRALAGRALDQVVDRIERRLRRGLRLDLLTWVLDPGVSG
;
A
#
# COMPACT_ATOMS: atom_id res chain seq x y z
N MET A 1 11.41 22.87 -25.08
CA MET A 1 12.02 21.91 -24.13
C MET A 1 11.42 20.55 -24.41
N ALA A 2 12.19 19.65 -25.01
CA ALA A 2 11.75 18.36 -25.49
C ALA A 2 11.81 17.35 -24.32
N ALA A 3 10.70 16.68 -24.06
CA ALA A 3 10.64 15.56 -23.12
C ALA A 3 11.36 14.36 -23.76
N SER A 4 12.42 13.89 -23.12
CA SER A 4 13.12 12.68 -23.51
C SER A 4 12.22 11.45 -23.28
N PRO A 5 12.09 10.55 -24.27
CA PRO A 5 11.37 9.31 -24.07
C PRO A 5 12.18 8.39 -23.15
N VAL A 6 11.55 7.94 -22.08
CA VAL A 6 12.09 6.88 -21.21
C VAL A 6 12.13 5.59 -22.02
N SER A 7 13.32 5.21 -22.49
CA SER A 7 13.59 3.93 -23.11
C SER A 7 13.49 2.82 -22.06
N GLY A 8 12.30 2.28 -21.87
CA GLY A 8 12.09 1.06 -21.09
C GLY A 8 12.44 -0.16 -21.96
N SER A 9 13.56 -0.81 -21.71
CA SER A 9 13.84 -2.13 -22.27
C SER A 9 12.71 -3.10 -21.90
N PRO A 10 12.30 -4.02 -22.79
CA PRO A 10 11.27 -4.99 -22.46
C PRO A 10 11.73 -5.87 -21.28
N PRO A 11 10.87 -6.07 -20.27
CA PRO A 11 11.24 -6.82 -19.06
C PRO A 11 11.58 -8.27 -19.41
N THR A 12 12.68 -8.74 -18.86
CA THR A 12 13.19 -10.11 -19.05
C THR A 12 12.19 -11.14 -18.49
N PRO A 13 12.00 -12.32 -19.14
CA PRO A 13 11.19 -13.40 -18.61
C PRO A 13 11.63 -13.79 -17.19
N GLY A 14 10.70 -13.79 -16.22
CA GLY A 14 10.99 -14.09 -14.80
C GLY A 14 11.26 -12.86 -13.93
N GLU A 15 11.51 -11.70 -14.49
CA GLU A 15 11.64 -10.45 -13.74
C GLU A 15 10.29 -10.01 -13.17
N PRO A 16 10.22 -9.58 -11.88
CA PRO A 16 8.97 -9.12 -11.29
C PRO A 16 8.49 -7.82 -11.95
N LEU A 17 7.21 -7.75 -12.23
CA LEU A 17 6.55 -6.49 -12.57
C LEU A 17 6.46 -5.66 -11.30
N THR A 18 7.14 -4.54 -11.25
CA THR A 18 7.16 -3.65 -10.09
C THR A 18 6.49 -2.32 -10.42
N ARG A 19 5.72 -1.80 -9.48
CA ARG A 19 5.17 -0.44 -9.50
C ARG A 19 5.54 0.26 -8.21
N THR A 20 6.09 1.43 -8.34
CA THR A 20 6.37 2.32 -7.21
C THR A 20 5.52 3.57 -7.35
N ARG A 21 4.92 3.99 -6.26
CA ARG A 21 4.12 5.21 -6.18
C ARG A 21 4.51 6.00 -4.95
N ARG A 22 4.79 7.27 -5.14
CA ARG A 22 4.92 8.23 -4.05
C ARG A 22 3.62 9.02 -3.97
N CYS A 23 3.10 9.21 -2.78
CA CYS A 23 1.90 10.00 -2.54
C CYS A 23 2.15 10.99 -1.42
N LEU A 24 1.57 12.17 -1.58
CA LEU A 24 1.48 13.18 -0.56
C LEU A 24 0.01 13.31 -0.13
N LEU A 25 -0.22 13.27 1.16
CA LEU A 25 -1.52 13.49 1.75
C LEU A 25 -1.44 14.73 2.64
N ALA A 26 -1.90 15.86 2.13
CA ALA A 26 -2.05 17.06 2.95
C ALA A 26 -3.14 16.84 4.00
N LEU A 27 -2.83 17.17 5.25
CA LEU A 27 -3.68 16.97 6.42
C LEU A 27 -3.73 18.26 7.24
N PRO A 28 -4.35 19.32 6.71
CA PRO A 28 -4.46 20.61 7.42
C PRO A 28 -5.21 20.45 8.75
N GLU A 29 -6.09 19.46 8.85
CA GLU A 29 -6.88 19.14 10.05
C GLU A 29 -6.01 18.67 11.23
N ALA A 30 -4.78 18.20 10.97
CA ALA A 30 -3.84 17.80 12.03
C ALA A 30 -3.25 19.00 12.82
N GLY A 31 -3.72 20.21 12.55
CA GLY A 31 -3.30 21.42 13.26
C GLY A 31 -1.87 21.86 12.97
N GLY A 32 -1.28 21.41 11.86
CA GLY A 32 0.04 21.86 11.43
C GLY A 32 1.23 21.28 12.22
N CYS A 33 1.02 20.24 13.02
CA CYS A 33 2.04 19.66 13.90
C CYS A 33 2.54 18.30 13.36
N PRO A 34 3.73 18.23 12.76
CA PRO A 34 4.32 16.98 12.28
C PRO A 34 4.51 15.95 13.40
N GLU A 35 4.78 16.41 14.62
CA GLU A 35 4.99 15.55 15.80
C GLU A 35 3.71 14.78 16.13
N ARG A 36 2.53 15.43 16.04
CA ARG A 36 1.25 14.74 16.19
C ARG A 36 1.02 13.70 15.12
N LEU A 37 1.38 13.98 13.87
CA LEU A 37 1.31 13.01 12.78
C LEU A 37 2.26 11.83 13.02
N ALA A 38 3.47 12.09 13.50
CA ALA A 38 4.43 11.04 13.87
C ALA A 38 3.90 10.19 15.03
N ALA A 39 3.35 10.81 16.08
CA ALA A 39 2.72 10.11 17.20
C ALA A 39 1.53 9.24 16.73
N TYR A 40 0.71 9.72 15.80
CA TYR A 40 -0.35 8.92 15.20
C TYR A 40 0.19 7.69 14.45
N LEU A 41 1.27 7.86 13.66
CA LEU A 41 1.89 6.76 12.93
C LEU A 41 2.55 5.73 13.87
N ALA A 42 3.08 6.17 15.00
CA ALA A 42 3.66 5.30 16.03
C ALA A 42 2.65 4.35 16.68
N LEU A 43 1.34 4.68 16.61
CA LEU A 43 0.25 3.80 17.04
C LEU A 43 0.01 2.63 16.06
N VAL A 44 0.97 2.16 15.37
CA VAL A 44 1.05 1.14 14.30
C VAL A 44 -0.28 0.53 13.87
N ASP A 45 -1.00 -0.06 14.81
CA ASP A 45 -2.27 -0.75 14.54
C ASP A 45 -3.35 0.18 14.00
N ARG A 46 -3.43 1.41 14.51
CA ARG A 46 -4.46 2.37 14.15
C ARG A 46 -4.36 2.82 12.69
N PRO A 47 -3.23 3.36 12.22
CA PRO A 47 -3.08 3.74 10.81
C PRO A 47 -3.19 2.52 9.87
N VAL A 48 -2.74 1.33 10.26
CA VAL A 48 -2.90 0.12 9.43
C VAL A 48 -4.37 -0.26 9.28
N VAL A 49 -5.17 -0.19 10.34
CA VAL A 49 -6.62 -0.42 10.27
C VAL A 49 -7.32 0.63 9.43
N ALA A 50 -6.87 1.89 9.50
CA ALA A 50 -7.41 2.98 8.68
C ALA A 50 -7.09 2.80 7.18
N LEU A 51 -5.89 2.30 6.86
CA LEU A 51 -5.44 2.02 5.50
C LEU A 51 -6.16 0.84 4.86
N LEU A 52 -6.42 -0.20 5.66
CA LEU A 52 -7.03 -1.44 5.21
C LEU A 52 -8.46 -1.51 5.72
N ALA A 53 -9.38 -2.06 4.92
CA ALA A 53 -10.76 -2.19 5.35
C ALA A 53 -10.85 -3.06 6.61
N ARG A 54 -11.36 -2.49 7.71
CA ARG A 54 -11.45 -3.13 9.03
C ARG A 54 -12.17 -4.49 9.00
N ASP A 55 -13.20 -4.59 8.17
CA ASP A 55 -14.00 -5.81 7.95
C ASP A 55 -13.22 -6.95 7.27
N ARG A 56 -12.00 -6.68 6.79
CA ARG A 56 -11.13 -7.61 6.04
C ARG A 56 -9.77 -7.79 6.67
N LEU A 57 -9.55 -7.16 7.80
CA LEU A 57 -8.29 -7.17 8.53
C LEU A 57 -8.48 -7.94 9.83
N GLU A 58 -7.74 -9.01 10.00
CA GLU A 58 -7.66 -9.81 11.22
C GLU A 58 -6.30 -9.56 11.87
N ARG A 59 -6.30 -9.18 13.14
CA ARG A 59 -5.06 -9.03 13.92
C ARG A 59 -4.54 -10.40 14.32
N ARG A 60 -3.26 -10.64 14.08
CA ARG A 60 -2.56 -11.89 14.42
C ARG A 60 -1.51 -11.70 15.52
N GLY A 61 -1.35 -10.49 16.04
CA GLY A 61 -0.40 -10.10 17.06
C GLY A 61 0.01 -8.66 16.92
N ALA A 62 0.96 -8.22 17.74
CA ALA A 62 1.50 -6.87 17.67
C ALA A 62 2.12 -6.62 16.28
N GLY A 63 1.57 -5.65 15.54
CA GLY A 63 2.02 -5.30 14.19
C GLY A 63 1.84 -6.39 13.14
N ARG A 64 1.11 -7.47 13.42
CA ARG A 64 0.85 -8.55 12.45
C ARG A 64 -0.61 -8.65 12.10
N PHE A 65 -0.90 -8.74 10.81
CA PHE A 65 -2.25 -8.69 10.28
C PHE A 65 -2.42 -9.71 9.15
N LEU A 66 -3.62 -10.29 9.08
CA LEU A 66 -4.08 -11.04 7.94
C LEU A 66 -5.13 -10.19 7.20
N TYR A 67 -4.82 -9.82 5.98
CA TYR A 67 -5.72 -9.03 5.14
C TYR A 67 -6.28 -9.86 4.00
N ARG A 68 -7.61 -9.92 3.89
CA ARG A 68 -8.32 -10.58 2.78
C ARG A 68 -8.86 -9.53 1.82
N SER A 69 -8.27 -9.45 0.63
CA SER A 69 -8.69 -8.50 -0.39
C SER A 69 -10.08 -8.83 -0.95
N ARG A 70 -10.69 -7.88 -1.65
CA ARG A 70 -11.84 -8.17 -2.52
C ARG A 70 -11.36 -9.01 -3.70
N PRO A 71 -12.24 -9.90 -4.21
CA PRO A 71 -11.96 -10.59 -5.46
C PRO A 71 -11.66 -9.57 -6.58
N PHE A 72 -10.69 -9.88 -7.39
CA PHE A 72 -10.45 -9.17 -8.65
C PHE A 72 -10.28 -10.18 -9.78
N ARG A 73 -10.59 -9.76 -10.99
CA ARG A 73 -10.46 -10.62 -12.17
C ARG A 73 -9.11 -10.37 -12.83
N LEU A 74 -8.38 -11.45 -13.05
CA LEU A 74 -7.14 -11.45 -13.82
C LEU A 74 -7.18 -12.64 -14.79
N LEU A 75 -7.02 -12.40 -16.09
CA LEU A 75 -7.03 -13.45 -17.11
C LEU A 75 -8.29 -14.34 -17.08
N GLY A 76 -9.46 -13.76 -16.77
CA GLY A 76 -10.71 -14.51 -16.62
C GLY A 76 -10.90 -15.24 -15.29
N LEU A 77 -9.86 -15.31 -14.46
CA LEU A 77 -9.89 -15.93 -13.14
C LEU A 77 -10.33 -14.92 -12.07
N ALA A 78 -11.18 -15.34 -11.16
CA ALA A 78 -11.53 -14.56 -9.97
C ALA A 78 -10.53 -14.88 -8.87
N LEU A 79 -9.65 -13.94 -8.56
CA LEU A 79 -8.59 -14.11 -7.58
C LEU A 79 -8.92 -13.36 -6.28
N VAL A 80 -8.67 -14.01 -5.15
CA VAL A 80 -8.80 -13.41 -3.82
C VAL A 80 -7.43 -13.44 -3.14
N PRO A 81 -6.70 -12.31 -3.15
CA PRO A 81 -5.46 -12.20 -2.40
C PRO A 81 -5.71 -12.22 -0.89
N THR A 82 -4.96 -13.07 -0.22
CA THR A 82 -4.83 -13.06 1.23
C THR A 82 -3.37 -12.74 1.56
N LEU A 83 -3.17 -11.65 2.28
CA LEU A 83 -1.85 -11.11 2.59
C LEU A 83 -1.60 -11.22 4.09
N GLU A 84 -0.49 -11.80 4.47
CA GLU A 84 0.06 -11.64 5.81
C GLU A 84 0.94 -10.40 5.80
N LEU A 85 0.59 -9.45 6.65
CA LEU A 85 1.27 -8.15 6.74
C LEU A 85 1.98 -8.02 8.07
N GLU A 86 3.15 -7.44 8.01
CA GLU A 86 3.91 -6.99 9.17
C GLU A 86 4.02 -5.47 9.08
N ALA A 87 3.67 -4.79 10.18
CA ALA A 87 3.80 -3.36 10.31
C ALA A 87 4.62 -3.03 11.56
N ARG A 88 5.50 -2.02 11.45
CA ARG A 88 6.33 -1.56 12.56
C ARG A 88 6.58 -0.07 12.43
N TRP A 89 6.69 0.59 13.57
CA TRP A 89 7.23 1.92 13.66
C TRP A 89 8.76 1.85 13.77
N GLN A 90 9.42 2.52 12.85
CA GLN A 90 10.86 2.70 12.86
C GLN A 90 11.13 4.15 12.49
N GLU A 91 11.23 4.99 13.52
CA GLU A 91 11.31 6.44 13.34
C GLU A 91 12.24 6.84 12.19
N PRO A 92 11.80 7.72 11.31
CA PRO A 92 10.51 8.43 11.28
C PRO A 92 9.41 7.70 10.45
N TRP A 93 9.54 6.40 10.21
CA TRP A 93 8.72 5.65 9.27
C TRP A 93 7.78 4.65 9.94
N LEU A 94 6.52 4.67 9.55
CA LEU A 94 5.66 3.50 9.66
C LEU A 94 5.89 2.63 8.43
N GLU A 95 6.46 1.46 8.61
CA GLU A 95 6.68 0.47 7.57
C GLU A 95 5.61 -0.61 7.61
N VAL A 96 5.08 -0.96 6.43
CA VAL A 96 4.13 -2.06 6.25
C VAL A 96 4.62 -2.92 5.09
N ARG A 97 4.80 -4.21 5.32
CA ARG A 97 5.22 -5.15 4.27
C ARG A 97 4.39 -6.42 4.29
N SER A 98 4.20 -7.03 3.15
CA SER A 98 3.69 -8.39 3.08
C SER A 98 4.84 -9.37 3.36
N VAL A 99 4.60 -10.28 4.29
CA VAL A 99 5.54 -11.39 4.60
C VAL A 99 5.13 -12.67 3.87
N ALA A 100 3.84 -12.80 3.58
CA ALA A 100 3.29 -13.86 2.75
C ALA A 100 2.09 -13.35 1.94
N CYS A 101 1.88 -13.94 0.77
CA CYS A 101 0.70 -13.73 -0.04
C CYS A 101 0.22 -15.05 -0.61
N ARG A 102 -1.06 -15.35 -0.40
CA ARG A 102 -1.74 -16.47 -1.04
C ARG A 102 -2.80 -15.92 -1.98
N LEU A 103 -2.78 -16.37 -3.23
CA LEU A 103 -3.77 -16.02 -4.24
C LEU A 103 -4.72 -17.21 -4.41
N VAL A 104 -5.90 -17.11 -3.82
CA VAL A 104 -6.94 -18.13 -3.96
C VAL A 104 -7.68 -17.93 -5.29
N GLY A 105 -7.97 -19.03 -5.99
CA GLY A 105 -8.70 -19.00 -7.27
C GLY A 105 -7.82 -19.27 -8.50
N LEU A 106 -6.53 -19.55 -8.31
CA LEU A 106 -5.61 -19.87 -9.40
C LEU A 106 -5.72 -21.33 -9.89
N GLY A 107 -6.31 -22.24 -9.11
CA GLY A 107 -6.41 -23.66 -9.44
C GLY A 107 -5.03 -24.23 -9.81
N ARG A 108 -4.90 -24.80 -11.01
CA ARG A 108 -3.63 -25.37 -11.52
C ARG A 108 -2.46 -24.37 -11.64
N TRP A 109 -2.71 -23.07 -11.52
CA TRP A 109 -1.71 -22.02 -11.57
C TRP A 109 -1.26 -21.57 -10.18
N GLU A 110 -1.61 -22.33 -9.14
CA GLU A 110 -1.17 -22.07 -7.77
C GLU A 110 0.38 -22.07 -7.74
N GLY A 111 0.98 -21.01 -7.20
CA GLY A 111 2.44 -20.80 -7.25
C GLY A 111 2.98 -20.11 -8.51
N ALA A 112 2.19 -20.03 -9.60
CA ALA A 112 2.62 -19.31 -10.81
C ALA A 112 2.67 -17.78 -10.65
N LEU A 113 2.05 -17.25 -9.59
CA LEU A 113 2.00 -15.84 -9.28
C LEU A 113 2.46 -15.61 -7.84
N ALA A 114 3.44 -14.73 -7.65
CA ALA A 114 3.84 -14.25 -6.33
C ALA A 114 3.69 -12.73 -6.25
N PHE A 115 2.89 -12.28 -5.28
CA PHE A 115 2.63 -10.86 -5.06
C PHE A 115 3.33 -10.40 -3.79
N ALA A 116 3.96 -9.23 -3.82
CA ALA A 116 4.53 -8.59 -2.66
C ALA A 116 4.16 -7.11 -2.61
N LEU A 117 4.02 -6.61 -1.39
CA LEU A 117 3.71 -5.22 -1.09
C LEU A 117 4.67 -4.72 -0.02
N ALA A 118 5.22 -3.53 -0.23
CA ALA A 118 5.92 -2.75 0.78
C ALA A 118 5.41 -1.32 0.73
N ALA A 119 5.14 -0.75 1.88
CA ALA A 119 4.75 0.65 2.01
C ALA A 119 5.44 1.27 3.21
N ARG A 120 5.74 2.56 3.12
CA ARG A 120 6.23 3.35 4.24
C ARG A 120 5.59 4.72 4.26
N LEU A 121 5.32 5.22 5.44
CA LEU A 121 4.66 6.49 5.69
C LEU A 121 5.47 7.28 6.71
N MET A 122 5.64 8.56 6.49
CA MET A 122 6.23 9.49 7.44
C MET A 122 5.45 10.79 7.52
N ALA A 123 5.55 11.47 8.64
CA ALA A 123 5.10 12.84 8.78
C ALA A 123 6.02 13.79 8.02
N ALA A 124 5.45 14.77 7.33
CA ALA A 124 6.19 15.82 6.65
C ALA A 124 5.72 17.19 7.12
N PRO A 125 6.65 18.12 7.44
CA PRO A 125 6.31 19.48 7.80
C PRO A 125 5.75 20.25 6.59
N ALA A 126 5.04 21.32 6.86
CA ALA A 126 4.65 22.27 5.83
C ALA A 126 5.88 22.81 5.09
N GLY A 127 5.81 22.96 3.79
CA GLY A 127 6.90 23.46 2.95
C GLY A 127 7.89 22.41 2.46
N ALA A 128 8.01 21.25 3.10
CA ALA A 128 8.93 20.20 2.64
C ALA A 128 8.41 19.50 1.36
N GLU A 129 7.11 19.24 1.29
CA GLU A 129 6.49 18.52 0.16
C GLU A 129 5.16 19.18 -0.29
N GLY A 130 4.77 20.31 0.36
CA GLY A 130 3.52 21.02 0.07
C GLY A 130 3.23 22.15 1.04
N PRO A 131 2.17 22.93 0.79
CA PRO A 131 1.85 24.12 1.58
C PRO A 131 1.33 23.83 3.00
N ALA A 132 0.89 22.60 3.24
CA ALA A 132 0.36 22.15 4.54
C ALA A 132 1.12 20.94 5.04
N PRO A 133 1.18 20.72 6.38
CA PRO A 133 1.75 19.50 6.93
C PRO A 133 0.94 18.29 6.46
N GLY A 134 1.59 17.16 6.39
CA GLY A 134 0.95 15.98 5.84
C GLY A 134 1.72 14.69 6.07
N LEU A 135 1.28 13.66 5.37
CA LEU A 135 1.98 12.39 5.31
C LEU A 135 2.58 12.18 3.91
N VAL A 136 3.84 11.82 3.90
CA VAL A 136 4.50 11.31 2.69
C VAL A 136 4.46 9.79 2.76
N GLY A 137 3.98 9.18 1.67
CA GLY A 137 3.91 7.74 1.53
C GLY A 137 4.67 7.26 0.31
N GLU A 138 5.34 6.13 0.46
CA GLU A 138 5.91 5.38 -0.64
C GLU A 138 5.30 3.99 -0.64
N LEU A 139 4.80 3.58 -1.80
CA LEU A 139 4.20 2.27 -2.02
C LEU A 139 4.95 1.57 -3.13
N GLN A 140 5.41 0.37 -2.85
CA GLN A 140 5.98 -0.53 -3.84
C GLN A 140 5.15 -1.80 -3.89
N VAL A 141 4.71 -2.16 -5.07
CA VAL A 141 3.97 -3.41 -5.31
C VAL A 141 4.68 -4.17 -6.40
N SER A 142 4.91 -5.44 -6.18
CA SER A 142 5.55 -6.32 -7.15
C SER A 142 4.73 -7.58 -7.39
N LEU A 143 4.74 -8.03 -8.64
CA LEU A 143 4.11 -9.27 -9.08
C LEU A 143 5.11 -10.07 -9.90
N ARG A 144 5.51 -11.21 -9.37
CA ARG A 144 6.33 -12.18 -10.11
C ARG A 144 5.41 -13.17 -10.81
N LEU A 145 5.67 -13.38 -12.08
CA LEU A 145 4.95 -14.32 -12.92
C LEU A 145 5.89 -15.47 -13.30
N ALA A 146 5.38 -16.70 -13.30
CA ALA A 146 6.13 -17.83 -13.81
C ALA A 146 6.54 -17.59 -15.29
N PRO A 147 7.69 -18.12 -15.72
CA PRO A 147 8.17 -17.96 -17.11
C PRO A 147 7.18 -18.44 -18.17
N ALA A 148 6.36 -19.43 -17.83
CA ALA A 148 5.33 -19.99 -18.71
C ALA A 148 4.16 -19.03 -19.03
N VAL A 149 4.07 -17.86 -18.35
CA VAL A 149 3.02 -16.88 -18.64
C VAL A 149 3.36 -16.15 -19.95
N PRO A 150 2.49 -16.21 -20.97
CA PRO A 150 2.72 -15.54 -22.24
C PRO A 150 2.88 -14.01 -22.10
N GLY A 151 3.53 -13.37 -23.07
CA GLY A 151 3.77 -11.92 -23.07
C GLY A 151 2.49 -11.07 -22.91
N TRP A 152 1.39 -11.47 -23.56
CA TRP A 152 0.08 -10.81 -23.37
C TRP A 152 -0.45 -10.93 -21.94
N GLY A 153 -0.19 -12.06 -21.27
CA GLY A 153 -0.54 -12.26 -19.86
C GLY A 153 0.25 -11.31 -18.94
N ARG A 154 1.51 -11.04 -19.25
CA ARG A 154 2.33 -10.06 -18.54
C ARG A 154 1.77 -8.64 -18.70
N ALA A 155 1.35 -8.26 -19.90
CA ALA A 155 0.75 -6.96 -20.16
C ALA A 155 -0.56 -6.76 -19.36
N LEU A 156 -1.43 -7.78 -19.32
CA LEU A 156 -2.65 -7.76 -18.52
C LEU A 156 -2.34 -7.70 -17.02
N ALA A 157 -1.35 -8.44 -16.55
CA ALA A 157 -0.91 -8.42 -15.17
C ALA A 157 -0.36 -7.04 -14.77
N GLY A 158 0.36 -6.37 -15.67
CA GLY A 158 0.81 -4.98 -15.47
C GLY A 158 -0.36 -4.03 -15.26
N ARG A 159 -1.39 -4.08 -16.11
CA ARG A 159 -2.61 -3.25 -15.95
C ARG A 159 -3.35 -3.55 -14.65
N ALA A 160 -3.45 -4.84 -14.27
CA ALA A 160 -4.06 -5.21 -13.00
C ALA A 160 -3.27 -4.66 -11.81
N LEU A 161 -1.94 -4.67 -11.89
CA LEU A 161 -1.06 -4.11 -10.87
C LEU A 161 -1.26 -2.59 -10.73
N ASP A 162 -1.39 -1.86 -11.84
CA ASP A 162 -1.70 -0.43 -11.84
C ASP A 162 -3.03 -0.16 -11.12
N GLN A 163 -4.08 -0.94 -11.41
CA GLN A 163 -5.37 -0.82 -10.72
C GLN A 163 -5.28 -1.11 -9.21
N VAL A 164 -4.43 -2.07 -8.81
CA VAL A 164 -4.18 -2.37 -7.39
C VAL A 164 -3.53 -1.17 -6.70
N VAL A 165 -2.48 -0.60 -7.30
CA VAL A 165 -1.79 0.58 -6.78
C VAL A 165 -2.74 1.76 -6.62
N ASP A 166 -3.52 2.10 -7.65
CA ASP A 166 -4.50 3.19 -7.62
C ASP A 166 -5.58 2.98 -6.55
N ARG A 167 -5.99 1.72 -6.33
CA ARG A 167 -6.95 1.37 -5.28
C ARG A 167 -6.35 1.57 -3.88
N ILE A 168 -5.10 1.16 -3.69
CA ILE A 168 -4.39 1.34 -2.41
C ILE A 168 -4.23 2.83 -2.14
N GLU A 169 -3.79 3.64 -3.11
CA GLU A 169 -3.62 5.08 -2.95
C GLU A 169 -4.93 5.78 -2.57
N ARG A 170 -6.02 5.48 -3.26
CA ARG A 170 -7.34 6.05 -2.94
C ARG A 170 -7.81 5.71 -1.53
N ARG A 171 -7.53 4.48 -1.07
CA ARG A 171 -7.86 4.05 0.30
C ARG A 171 -6.99 4.74 1.33
N LEU A 172 -5.69 4.86 1.06
CA LEU A 172 -4.74 5.57 1.90
C LEU A 172 -5.24 6.99 2.16
N ARG A 173 -5.56 7.74 1.10
CA ARG A 173 -6.06 9.10 1.21
C ARG A 173 -7.36 9.20 2.03
N ARG A 174 -8.33 8.34 1.75
CA ARG A 174 -9.64 8.37 2.42
C ARG A 174 -9.57 7.85 3.85
N GLY A 175 -8.95 6.69 4.06
CA GLY A 175 -8.93 6.00 5.35
C GLY A 175 -8.14 6.77 6.40
N LEU A 176 -6.91 7.18 6.07
CA LEU A 176 -6.09 7.96 7.00
C LEU A 176 -6.70 9.30 7.35
N ARG A 177 -7.28 10.01 6.36
CA ARG A 177 -7.91 11.31 6.64
C ARG A 177 -9.07 11.17 7.63
N LEU A 178 -9.96 10.21 7.40
CA LEU A 178 -11.12 9.99 8.27
C LEU A 178 -10.72 9.57 9.69
N ASP A 179 -9.78 8.63 9.80
CA ASP A 179 -9.34 8.13 11.10
C ASP A 179 -8.55 9.21 11.87
N LEU A 180 -7.70 9.97 11.17
CA LEU A 180 -6.94 11.04 11.78
C LEU A 180 -7.87 12.15 12.35
N LEU A 181 -8.91 12.53 11.60
CA LEU A 181 -9.92 13.48 12.09
C LEU A 181 -10.56 12.97 13.39
N THR A 182 -10.92 11.69 13.42
CA THR A 182 -11.49 11.08 14.63
C THR A 182 -10.48 11.07 15.78
N TRP A 183 -9.20 10.79 15.50
CA TRP A 183 -8.15 10.75 16.51
C TRP A 183 -7.82 12.12 17.08
N VAL A 184 -7.80 13.17 16.25
CA VAL A 184 -7.55 14.56 16.70
C VAL A 184 -8.68 15.07 17.59
N LEU A 185 -9.91 14.62 17.35
CA LEU A 185 -11.08 15.00 18.13
C LEU A 185 -11.26 14.17 19.42
N ASP A 186 -10.46 13.11 19.60
CA ASP A 186 -10.53 12.25 20.77
C ASP A 186 -9.90 12.94 21.99
N PRO A 187 -10.68 13.30 23.04
CA PRO A 187 -10.17 14.03 24.20
C PRO A 187 -9.14 13.24 25.03
N GLY A 188 -9.07 11.91 24.84
CA GLY A 188 -8.11 11.05 25.54
C GLY A 188 -6.66 11.13 25.02
N VAL A 189 -6.41 11.83 23.91
CA VAL A 189 -5.09 11.91 23.26
C VAL A 189 -4.38 13.24 23.53
N SER A 190 -5.02 14.17 24.23
CA SER A 190 -4.52 15.53 24.55
C SER A 190 -3.77 15.59 25.89
N GLY A 191 -3.05 14.54 26.26
CA GLY A 191 -2.19 14.48 27.45
C GLY A 191 -0.72 14.32 27.08
#